data_9cd8f0a25dfca84e56853cba24d8cbad
#
_entry.id   9cd8f0a25dfca84e56853cba24d8cbad
#
_cell.length_a   1.000
_cell.length_b   1.000
_cell.length_c   1.000
_cell.angle_alpha   90.00
_cell.angle_beta   90.00
_cell.angle_gamma   90.00
#
_symmetry.space_group_name_H-M   'P 1'
#
loop_
_entity.id
_entity.type
_entity.pdbx_description
1 polymer ?
#
loop_
_entity_poly.entity_id
_entity_poly.type
_entity_poly.pdbx_seq_one_letter_code
_entity_poly.pdbx_strand_id
1 'polypeptide(L)'
;MKIRVGSSNLLCMAALFGLAALTSQLTGCATAAKSDAMVAQPATLVHKSSTDISVAVVGGQETSSMGASQISNANFAQALTESISQSGLFAKVADSNGHYKLTAFIGKVDQPLMGFSMTVKMEVNYTLVDTTSGKTVWTKNVASTYTASASAAFAGTTRLRLANEGAAKDNIQQVITDISTLNL
;
A
#
# COMPACT_ATOMS: atom_id res chain seq x y z
N MET A 1 -44.08 42.09 46.88
CA MET A 1 -44.56 40.99 46.01
C MET A 1 -43.34 40.37 45.35
N LYS A 2 -42.80 39.20 45.87
CA LYS A 2 -41.58 38.53 45.37
C LYS A 2 -41.98 37.41 44.45
N ILE A 3 -41.61 37.49 43.21
CA ILE A 3 -41.82 36.44 42.21
C ILE A 3 -40.61 35.49 42.29
N ARG A 4 -40.86 34.23 42.69
CA ARG A 4 -39.90 33.13 42.59
C ARG A 4 -39.93 32.58 41.17
N VAL A 5 -38.87 32.72 40.43
CA VAL A 5 -38.68 32.02 39.14
C VAL A 5 -38.10 30.64 39.46
N GLY A 6 -38.86 29.59 39.09
CA GLY A 6 -38.51 28.20 39.35
C GLY A 6 -37.34 27.70 38.47
N SER A 7 -36.43 27.00 39.11
CA SER A 7 -35.16 26.49 38.56
C SER A 7 -35.31 25.19 37.76
N SER A 8 -36.48 24.89 37.17
CA SER A 8 -36.74 23.60 36.50
C SER A 8 -36.44 23.56 35.01
N ASN A 9 -36.15 24.71 34.37
CA ASN A 9 -35.97 24.74 32.90
C ASN A 9 -34.53 24.69 32.46
N LEU A 10 -33.56 24.69 33.39
CA LEU A 10 -32.13 24.65 33.02
C LEU A 10 -31.56 23.24 32.85
N LEU A 11 -32.22 22.20 33.43
CA LEU A 11 -31.74 20.81 33.29
C LEU A 11 -32.16 20.14 31.96
N CYS A 12 -33.23 20.55 31.32
CA CYS A 12 -33.66 19.94 30.04
C CYS A 12 -32.86 20.41 28.82
N MET A 13 -32.27 21.60 28.87
CA MET A 13 -31.47 22.10 27.74
C MET A 13 -30.07 21.49 27.66
N ALA A 14 -29.50 21.01 28.77
CA ALA A 14 -28.18 20.39 28.76
C ALA A 14 -28.20 18.96 28.20
N ALA A 15 -29.33 18.25 28.26
CA ALA A 15 -29.44 16.87 27.75
C ALA A 15 -29.56 16.76 26.22
N LEU A 16 -30.05 17.81 25.56
CA LEU A 16 -30.24 17.82 24.09
C LEU A 16 -28.97 18.17 23.32
N PHE A 17 -27.97 18.84 23.93
CA PHE A 17 -26.70 19.15 23.29
C PHE A 17 -25.68 17.98 23.34
N GLY A 18 -25.84 17.04 24.27
CA GLY A 18 -24.93 15.88 24.41
C GLY A 18 -25.14 14.78 23.36
N LEU A 19 -26.33 14.70 22.73
CA LEU A 19 -26.63 13.60 21.80
C LEU A 19 -26.24 13.92 20.35
N ALA A 20 -26.03 15.19 20.01
CA ALA A 20 -25.67 15.62 18.65
C ALA A 20 -24.17 15.44 18.33
N ALA A 21 -23.31 15.23 19.34
CA ALA A 21 -21.86 15.13 19.16
C ALA A 21 -21.35 13.70 18.85
N LEU A 22 -22.19 12.66 18.95
CA LEU A 22 -21.78 11.26 18.73
C LEU A 22 -22.04 10.74 17.32
N THR A 23 -22.63 11.50 16.41
CA THR A 23 -23.01 11.01 15.07
C THR A 23 -22.02 11.30 13.97
N SER A 24 -20.86 11.93 14.23
CA SER A 24 -19.95 12.41 13.20
C SER A 24 -18.77 11.46 12.83
N GLN A 25 -18.74 10.22 13.33
CA GLN A 25 -17.58 9.32 13.14
C GLN A 25 -17.80 8.11 12.21
N LEU A 26 -18.91 8.07 11.46
CA LEU A 26 -19.24 6.90 10.62
C LEU A 26 -19.03 7.11 9.12
N THR A 27 -18.32 8.14 8.70
CA THR A 27 -17.87 8.23 7.30
C THR A 27 -16.57 7.45 7.15
N GLY A 28 -16.68 6.17 6.87
CA GLY A 28 -15.56 5.32 6.47
C GLY A 28 -15.07 5.73 5.08
N CYS A 29 -14.41 6.89 4.96
CA CYS A 29 -13.72 7.25 3.73
C CYS A 29 -12.69 6.18 3.39
N ALA A 30 -12.65 5.73 2.14
CA ALA A 30 -11.59 4.86 1.68
C ALA A 30 -10.24 5.58 1.78
N THR A 31 -9.24 4.88 2.28
CA THR A 31 -7.85 5.38 2.35
C THR A 31 -6.97 4.54 1.43
N ALA A 32 -6.00 5.19 0.79
CA ALA A 32 -5.03 4.51 -0.07
C ALA A 32 -4.19 3.50 0.72
N ALA A 33 -3.70 2.47 0.04
CA ALA A 33 -2.68 1.58 0.57
C ALA A 33 -1.43 2.40 0.92
N LYS A 34 -0.88 2.18 2.11
CA LYS A 34 0.24 2.95 2.66
C LYS A 34 1.57 2.35 2.22
N SER A 35 2.51 3.20 1.84
CA SER A 35 3.84 2.76 1.40
C SER A 35 4.59 1.98 2.49
N ASP A 36 4.58 2.45 3.72
CA ASP A 36 5.22 1.81 4.87
C ASP A 36 4.70 0.40 5.17
N ALA A 37 3.39 0.18 4.96
CA ALA A 37 2.76 -1.13 5.14
C ALA A 37 3.06 -2.13 4.00
N MET A 38 3.51 -1.64 2.84
CA MET A 38 3.90 -2.45 1.68
C MET A 38 5.40 -2.78 1.65
N VAL A 39 6.21 -2.22 2.53
CA VAL A 39 7.66 -2.51 2.61
C VAL A 39 7.87 -3.98 2.94
N ALA A 40 8.62 -4.67 2.07
CA ALA A 40 8.96 -6.07 2.23
C ALA A 40 10.00 -6.26 3.35
N GLN A 41 9.94 -7.39 4.04
CA GLN A 41 10.95 -7.73 5.03
C GLN A 41 12.27 -8.09 4.34
N PRO A 42 13.44 -7.88 4.99
CA PRO A 42 14.71 -8.33 4.46
C PRO A 42 14.66 -9.83 4.13
N ALA A 43 15.03 -10.17 2.89
CA ALA A 43 15.09 -11.54 2.41
C ALA A 43 16.50 -12.09 2.50
N THR A 44 16.63 -13.41 2.54
CA THR A 44 17.93 -14.04 2.27
C THR A 44 18.23 -13.89 0.79
N LEU A 45 19.26 -13.11 0.47
CA LEU A 45 19.69 -12.87 -0.92
C LEU A 45 20.68 -13.92 -1.36
N VAL A 46 20.57 -14.38 -2.62
CA VAL A 46 21.54 -15.31 -3.24
C VAL A 46 22.78 -14.54 -3.68
N HIS A 47 22.59 -13.44 -4.42
CA HIS A 47 23.64 -12.54 -4.88
C HIS A 47 23.27 -11.11 -4.51
N LYS A 48 24.29 -10.24 -4.44
CA LYS A 48 24.16 -8.79 -4.28
C LYS A 48 24.92 -8.10 -5.39
N SER A 49 24.34 -7.04 -5.93
CA SER A 49 25.01 -6.20 -6.92
C SER A 49 25.77 -5.06 -6.24
N SER A 50 26.99 -4.80 -6.72
CA SER A 50 27.80 -3.65 -6.28
C SER A 50 27.43 -2.34 -7.00
N THR A 51 26.46 -2.38 -7.91
CA THR A 51 25.99 -1.22 -8.69
C THR A 51 24.76 -0.59 -8.04
N ASP A 52 24.29 0.51 -8.61
CA ASP A 52 23.08 1.20 -8.23
C ASP A 52 21.89 0.84 -9.15
N ILE A 53 20.70 1.11 -8.65
CA ILE A 53 19.44 0.87 -9.36
C ILE A 53 18.54 2.10 -9.23
N SER A 54 17.76 2.40 -10.26
CA SER A 54 16.61 3.31 -10.19
C SER A 54 15.29 2.57 -10.37
N VAL A 55 14.21 3.08 -9.76
CA VAL A 55 12.89 2.45 -9.76
C VAL A 55 11.89 3.36 -10.47
N ALA A 56 11.04 2.77 -11.29
CA ALA A 56 9.88 3.44 -11.89
C ALA A 56 8.65 2.55 -11.74
N VAL A 57 7.50 3.14 -11.42
CA VAL A 57 6.22 2.44 -11.27
C VAL A 57 5.16 3.12 -12.10
N VAL A 58 4.36 2.32 -12.81
CA VAL A 58 3.22 2.75 -13.61
C VAL A 58 2.06 1.76 -13.47
N GLY A 59 0.85 2.16 -13.88
CA GLY A 59 -0.34 1.30 -13.85
C GLY A 59 -1.13 1.31 -12.53
N GLY A 60 -0.61 1.92 -11.47
CA GLY A 60 -1.33 2.09 -10.22
C GLY A 60 -2.49 3.08 -10.32
N GLN A 61 -3.41 3.00 -9.37
CA GLN A 61 -4.61 3.83 -9.32
C GLN A 61 -4.68 4.64 -8.04
N GLU A 62 -5.18 5.87 -8.14
CA GLU A 62 -5.42 6.71 -6.99
C GLU A 62 -6.73 6.35 -6.28
N THR A 63 -6.72 6.40 -4.97
CA THR A 63 -7.92 6.15 -4.15
C THR A 63 -8.78 7.41 -4.12
N SER A 64 -10.04 7.29 -4.56
CA SER A 64 -11.02 8.35 -4.35
C SER A 64 -11.67 8.20 -2.96
N SER A 65 -12.10 9.31 -2.36
CA SER A 65 -12.72 9.31 -1.03
C SER A 65 -14.00 8.46 -0.93
N MET A 66 -14.70 8.31 -2.05
CA MET A 66 -15.94 7.51 -2.16
C MET A 66 -15.71 6.15 -2.83
N GLY A 67 -14.47 5.80 -3.19
CA GLY A 67 -14.14 4.57 -3.89
C GLY A 67 -13.58 3.48 -2.99
N ALA A 68 -13.06 2.44 -3.63
CA ALA A 68 -12.28 1.39 -2.97
C ALA A 68 -10.85 1.86 -2.70
N SER A 69 -10.20 1.30 -1.68
CA SER A 69 -8.76 1.48 -1.46
C SER A 69 -7.98 1.01 -2.68
N GLN A 70 -7.02 1.80 -3.15
CA GLN A 70 -6.19 1.52 -4.30
C GLN A 70 -4.70 1.61 -3.94
N ILE A 71 -3.85 1.09 -4.84
CA ILE A 71 -2.40 1.16 -4.77
C ILE A 71 -1.94 2.18 -5.81
N SER A 72 -1.46 3.35 -5.35
CA SER A 72 -0.95 4.38 -6.26
C SER A 72 0.48 4.07 -6.73
N ASN A 73 0.85 4.64 -7.88
CA ASN A 73 2.22 4.55 -8.38
C ASN A 73 3.24 5.07 -7.36
N ALA A 74 2.95 6.21 -6.72
CA ALA A 74 3.84 6.83 -5.77
C ALA A 74 4.07 5.95 -4.53
N ASN A 75 3.00 5.42 -3.92
CA ASN A 75 3.12 4.60 -2.72
C ASN A 75 3.80 3.25 -3.01
N PHE A 76 3.52 2.63 -4.17
CA PHE A 76 4.19 1.39 -4.56
C PHE A 76 5.68 1.63 -4.89
N ALA A 77 6.01 2.72 -5.60
CA ALA A 77 7.39 3.09 -5.89
C ALA A 77 8.20 3.33 -4.61
N GLN A 78 7.62 4.05 -3.65
CA GLN A 78 8.26 4.30 -2.36
C GLN A 78 8.50 2.98 -1.60
N ALA A 79 7.51 2.11 -1.53
CA ALA A 79 7.64 0.81 -0.86
C ALA A 79 8.70 -0.08 -1.52
N LEU A 80 8.71 -0.14 -2.87
CA LEU A 80 9.68 -0.92 -3.63
C LEU A 80 11.10 -0.38 -3.45
N THR A 81 11.29 0.94 -3.53
CA THR A 81 12.56 1.63 -3.30
C THR A 81 13.10 1.33 -1.90
N GLU A 82 12.25 1.49 -0.88
CA GLU A 82 12.65 1.24 0.51
C GLU A 82 12.98 -0.23 0.74
N SER A 83 12.19 -1.15 0.19
CA SER A 83 12.43 -2.59 0.30
C SER A 83 13.77 -3.01 -0.35
N ILE A 84 14.06 -2.49 -1.55
CA ILE A 84 15.35 -2.74 -2.23
C ILE A 84 16.50 -2.18 -1.39
N SER A 85 16.36 -0.97 -0.87
CA SER A 85 17.37 -0.32 -0.02
C SER A 85 17.63 -1.13 1.27
N GLN A 86 16.57 -1.53 1.97
CA GLN A 86 16.68 -2.31 3.22
C GLN A 86 17.23 -3.73 2.98
N SER A 87 16.95 -4.34 1.83
CA SER A 87 17.48 -5.65 1.49
C SER A 87 18.99 -5.65 1.25
N GLY A 88 19.55 -4.53 0.82
CA GLY A 88 20.95 -4.44 0.39
C GLY A 88 21.26 -5.25 -0.88
N LEU A 89 20.24 -5.47 -1.74
CA LEU A 89 20.37 -6.16 -3.01
C LEU A 89 21.26 -5.39 -4.00
N PHE A 90 21.17 -4.08 -4.00
CA PHE A 90 22.02 -3.15 -4.74
C PHE A 90 22.79 -2.26 -3.78
N ALA A 91 23.93 -1.74 -4.22
CA ALA A 91 24.73 -0.86 -3.39
C ALA A 91 24.00 0.44 -2.99
N LYS A 92 23.10 0.91 -3.87
CA LYS A 92 22.31 2.15 -3.68
C LYS A 92 21.07 2.12 -4.56
N VAL A 93 19.99 2.73 -4.08
CA VAL A 93 18.85 3.12 -4.92
C VAL A 93 19.00 4.60 -5.26
N ALA A 94 19.14 4.90 -6.56
CA ALA A 94 19.27 6.26 -7.10
C ALA A 94 17.89 6.81 -7.44
N ASP A 95 17.71 8.12 -7.28
CA ASP A 95 16.45 8.80 -7.64
C ASP A 95 16.17 8.73 -9.16
N SER A 96 17.23 8.71 -9.97
CA SER A 96 17.19 8.56 -11.43
C SER A 96 18.53 8.07 -11.95
N ASN A 97 18.53 7.56 -13.19
CA ASN A 97 19.76 7.19 -13.93
C ASN A 97 20.68 6.19 -13.19
N GLY A 98 20.10 5.24 -12.46
CA GLY A 98 20.87 4.12 -11.92
C GLY A 98 21.47 3.27 -13.04
N HIS A 99 22.57 2.52 -12.75
CA HIS A 99 23.17 1.56 -13.68
C HIS A 99 22.13 0.54 -14.16
N TYR A 100 21.27 0.07 -13.25
CA TYR A 100 20.07 -0.67 -13.60
C TYR A 100 18.82 0.21 -13.42
N LYS A 101 17.81 -0.05 -14.26
CA LYS A 101 16.48 0.52 -14.12
C LYS A 101 15.45 -0.58 -13.98
N LEU A 102 14.78 -0.65 -12.83
CA LEU A 102 13.63 -1.54 -12.59
C LEU A 102 12.34 -0.77 -12.85
N THR A 103 11.59 -1.23 -13.83
CA THR A 103 10.23 -0.72 -14.11
C THR A 103 9.22 -1.76 -13.64
N ALA A 104 8.28 -1.34 -12.79
CA ALA A 104 7.13 -2.13 -12.35
C ALA A 104 5.86 -1.59 -13.00
N PHE A 105 5.18 -2.42 -13.77
CA PHE A 105 3.85 -2.12 -14.33
C PHE A 105 2.80 -2.91 -13.54
N ILE A 106 1.98 -2.21 -12.75
CA ILE A 106 0.84 -2.80 -12.04
C ILE A 106 -0.24 -3.12 -13.07
N GLY A 107 -0.28 -4.37 -13.51
CA GLY A 107 -1.16 -4.81 -14.60
C GLY A 107 -2.58 -5.11 -14.14
N LYS A 108 -2.71 -5.73 -12.95
CA LYS A 108 -4.01 -6.16 -12.43
C LYS A 108 -4.01 -6.14 -10.91
N VAL A 109 -5.12 -5.63 -10.34
CA VAL A 109 -5.44 -5.73 -8.92
C VAL A 109 -6.90 -6.15 -8.81
N ASP A 110 -7.14 -7.43 -8.57
CA ASP A 110 -8.48 -7.98 -8.35
C ASP A 110 -8.88 -7.79 -6.90
N GLN A 111 -9.93 -7.02 -6.67
CA GLN A 111 -10.44 -6.66 -5.35
C GLN A 111 -11.89 -7.13 -5.20
N PRO A 112 -12.30 -7.69 -4.04
CA PRO A 112 -13.70 -7.96 -3.76
C PRO A 112 -14.46 -6.67 -3.51
N LEU A 113 -15.69 -6.59 -4.02
CA LEU A 113 -16.58 -5.45 -3.75
C LEU A 113 -17.10 -5.46 -2.31
N MET A 114 -17.30 -6.65 -1.72
CA MET A 114 -17.77 -6.85 -0.35
C MET A 114 -17.35 -8.22 0.18
N GLY A 115 -17.38 -8.38 1.50
CA GLY A 115 -17.07 -9.67 2.14
C GLY A 115 -16.68 -9.52 3.60
N PHE A 116 -16.75 -10.61 4.35
CA PHE A 116 -16.22 -10.69 5.72
C PHE A 116 -14.69 -10.68 5.70
N SER A 117 -14.08 -11.47 4.83
CA SER A 117 -12.65 -11.41 4.53
C SER A 117 -12.44 -10.75 3.18
N MET A 118 -11.33 -10.03 3.01
CA MET A 118 -10.97 -9.35 1.77
C MET A 118 -9.74 -10.03 1.18
N THR A 119 -9.89 -10.70 0.03
CA THR A 119 -8.78 -11.30 -0.70
C THR A 119 -8.45 -10.47 -1.92
N VAL A 120 -7.22 -9.98 -2.00
CA VAL A 120 -6.70 -9.24 -3.14
C VAL A 120 -5.69 -10.12 -3.89
N LYS A 121 -5.84 -10.16 -5.22
CA LYS A 121 -4.86 -10.77 -6.14
C LYS A 121 -4.23 -9.66 -6.95
N MET A 122 -2.91 -9.64 -7.03
CA MET A 122 -2.14 -8.61 -7.72
C MET A 122 -1.17 -9.23 -8.70
N GLU A 123 -1.07 -8.65 -9.90
CA GLU A 123 -0.10 -9.01 -10.93
C GLU A 123 0.69 -7.77 -11.33
N VAL A 124 2.01 -7.87 -11.25
CA VAL A 124 2.94 -6.81 -11.62
C VAL A 124 3.95 -7.35 -12.62
N ASN A 125 4.08 -6.67 -13.75
CA ASN A 125 5.10 -6.97 -14.74
C ASN A 125 6.35 -6.14 -14.42
N TYR A 126 7.45 -6.82 -14.15
CA TYR A 126 8.73 -6.20 -13.88
C TYR A 126 9.66 -6.33 -15.09
N THR A 127 10.41 -5.27 -15.35
CA THR A 127 11.47 -5.24 -16.38
C THR A 127 12.69 -4.57 -15.80
N LEU A 128 13.81 -5.29 -15.81
CA LEU A 128 15.14 -4.80 -15.40
C LEU A 128 15.98 -4.53 -16.63
N VAL A 129 16.44 -3.31 -16.78
CA VAL A 129 17.28 -2.85 -17.92
C VAL A 129 18.62 -2.41 -17.39
N ASP A 130 19.69 -2.87 -18.04
CA ASP A 130 21.02 -2.27 -17.93
C ASP A 130 21.01 -0.97 -18.76
N THR A 131 21.10 0.18 -18.09
CA THR A 131 20.99 1.49 -18.73
C THR A 131 22.22 1.85 -19.58
N THR A 132 23.37 1.24 -19.30
CA THR A 132 24.61 1.45 -20.05
C THR A 132 24.54 0.81 -21.42
N SER A 133 24.05 -0.43 -21.48
CA SER A 133 23.94 -1.18 -22.74
C SER A 133 22.55 -1.02 -23.41
N GLY A 134 21.55 -0.52 -22.70
CA GLY A 134 20.16 -0.45 -23.12
C GLY A 134 19.46 -1.81 -23.21
N LYS A 135 20.07 -2.88 -22.70
CA LYS A 135 19.54 -4.23 -22.79
C LYS A 135 18.62 -4.57 -21.62
N THR A 136 17.51 -5.22 -21.92
CA THR A 136 16.70 -5.89 -20.90
C THR A 136 17.46 -7.12 -20.40
N VAL A 137 17.82 -7.12 -19.11
CA VAL A 137 18.56 -8.22 -18.48
C VAL A 137 17.63 -9.22 -17.81
N TRP A 138 16.40 -8.79 -17.47
CA TRP A 138 15.40 -9.65 -16.86
C TRP A 138 13.99 -9.07 -17.01
N THR A 139 13.00 -9.95 -17.15
CA THR A 139 11.58 -9.59 -17.12
C THR A 139 10.79 -10.72 -16.50
N LYS A 140 9.77 -10.39 -15.70
CA LYS A 140 8.88 -11.38 -15.08
C LYS A 140 7.53 -10.76 -14.71
N ASN A 141 6.45 -11.53 -14.90
CA ASN A 141 5.16 -11.27 -14.25
C ASN A 141 5.19 -11.93 -12.85
N VAL A 142 4.99 -11.14 -11.82
CA VAL A 142 4.92 -11.62 -10.43
C VAL A 142 3.47 -11.51 -9.97
N ALA A 143 2.89 -12.65 -9.59
CA ALA A 143 1.55 -12.72 -9.03
C ALA A 143 1.62 -12.94 -7.52
N SER A 144 0.79 -12.22 -6.77
CA SER A 144 0.66 -12.34 -5.33
C SER A 144 -0.80 -12.38 -4.91
N THR A 145 -1.08 -12.94 -3.74
CA THR A 145 -2.44 -13.01 -3.19
C THR A 145 -2.36 -12.85 -1.68
N TYR A 146 -3.17 -11.94 -1.14
CA TYR A 146 -3.24 -11.74 0.30
C TYR A 146 -4.70 -11.63 0.76
N THR A 147 -4.98 -12.18 1.94
CA THR A 147 -6.32 -12.15 2.56
C THR A 147 -6.26 -11.45 3.92
N ALA A 148 -6.92 -10.32 4.03
CA ALA A 148 -7.24 -9.73 5.32
C ALA A 148 -8.49 -10.39 5.90
N SER A 149 -8.34 -11.06 7.05
CA SER A 149 -9.45 -11.78 7.71
C SER A 149 -10.51 -10.83 8.25
N ALA A 150 -11.68 -11.38 8.59
CA ALA A 150 -12.76 -10.62 9.23
C ALA A 150 -12.33 -9.93 10.53
N SER A 151 -11.38 -10.52 11.26
CA SER A 151 -10.85 -9.99 12.53
C SER A 151 -9.76 -8.93 12.36
N ALA A 152 -9.22 -8.74 11.14
CA ALA A 152 -8.13 -7.79 10.89
C ALA A 152 -8.54 -6.33 11.11
N ALA A 153 -9.82 -5.98 10.86
CA ALA A 153 -10.38 -4.68 11.16
C ALA A 153 -11.92 -4.74 11.15
N PHE A 154 -12.56 -3.84 11.90
CA PHE A 154 -14.02 -3.75 11.93
C PHE A 154 -14.59 -3.27 10.59
N ALA A 155 -14.03 -2.20 10.01
CA ALA A 155 -14.51 -1.64 8.74
C ALA A 155 -14.01 -2.43 7.52
N GLY A 156 -14.91 -2.77 6.58
CA GLY A 156 -14.58 -3.47 5.34
C GLY A 156 -13.58 -2.72 4.47
N THR A 157 -13.68 -1.39 4.41
CA THR A 157 -12.73 -0.52 3.70
C THR A 157 -11.31 -0.64 4.26
N THR A 158 -11.17 -0.73 5.57
CA THR A 158 -9.87 -0.97 6.22
C THR A 158 -9.34 -2.36 5.91
N ARG A 159 -10.18 -3.41 5.92
CA ARG A 159 -9.75 -4.76 5.54
C ARG A 159 -9.29 -4.82 4.09
N LEU A 160 -10.00 -4.13 3.17
CA LEU A 160 -9.58 -4.05 1.77
C LEU A 160 -8.21 -3.35 1.63
N ARG A 161 -7.99 -2.26 2.35
CA ARG A 161 -6.70 -1.59 2.39
C ARG A 161 -5.58 -2.53 2.88
N LEU A 162 -5.80 -3.23 3.98
CA LEU A 162 -4.83 -4.20 4.52
C LEU A 162 -4.55 -5.35 3.54
N ALA A 163 -5.57 -5.78 2.78
CA ALA A 163 -5.39 -6.81 1.76
C ALA A 163 -4.56 -6.30 0.56
N ASN A 164 -4.75 -5.06 0.13
CA ASN A 164 -3.91 -4.41 -0.87
C ASN A 164 -2.45 -4.31 -0.41
N GLU A 165 -2.25 -3.82 0.81
CA GLU A 165 -0.93 -3.66 1.42
C GLU A 165 -0.19 -5.00 1.52
N GLY A 166 -0.89 -6.06 1.98
CA GLY A 166 -0.32 -7.40 2.06
C GLY A 166 0.03 -7.98 0.69
N ALA A 167 -0.87 -7.87 -0.30
CA ALA A 167 -0.60 -8.37 -1.65
C ALA A 167 0.58 -7.64 -2.30
N ALA A 168 0.66 -6.31 -2.13
CA ALA A 168 1.79 -5.53 -2.64
C ALA A 168 3.11 -5.89 -1.94
N LYS A 169 3.09 -6.05 -0.63
CA LYS A 169 4.26 -6.47 0.16
C LYS A 169 4.80 -7.82 -0.30
N ASP A 170 3.92 -8.82 -0.46
CA ASP A 170 4.31 -10.16 -0.93
C ASP A 170 4.85 -10.12 -2.36
N ASN A 171 4.28 -9.26 -3.23
CA ASN A 171 4.75 -9.05 -4.60
C ASN A 171 6.17 -8.46 -4.62
N ILE A 172 6.42 -7.42 -3.83
CA ILE A 172 7.73 -6.80 -3.68
C ILE A 172 8.74 -7.79 -3.10
N GLN A 173 8.35 -8.60 -2.13
CA GLN A 173 9.21 -9.63 -1.55
C GLN A 173 9.68 -10.65 -2.61
N GLN A 174 8.76 -11.08 -3.47
CA GLN A 174 9.07 -12.03 -4.54
C GLN A 174 10.03 -11.44 -5.56
N VAL A 175 9.81 -10.21 -6.04
CA VAL A 175 10.70 -9.60 -7.04
C VAL A 175 12.11 -9.39 -6.51
N ILE A 176 12.29 -9.00 -5.24
CA ILE A 176 13.60 -8.87 -4.62
C ILE A 176 14.31 -10.23 -4.57
N THR A 177 13.58 -11.28 -4.17
CA THR A 177 14.11 -12.64 -4.14
C THR A 177 14.53 -13.11 -5.54
N ASP A 178 13.65 -12.90 -6.54
CA ASP A 178 13.94 -13.30 -7.93
C ASP A 178 15.16 -12.58 -8.49
N ILE A 179 15.24 -11.25 -8.34
CA ILE A 179 16.39 -10.49 -8.84
C ILE A 179 17.68 -10.91 -8.12
N SER A 180 17.62 -11.30 -6.85
CA SER A 180 18.79 -11.78 -6.13
C SER A 180 19.38 -13.07 -6.69
N THR A 181 18.64 -13.82 -7.51
CA THR A 181 19.17 -15.03 -8.19
C THR A 181 19.98 -14.70 -9.45
N LEU A 182 19.92 -13.46 -9.91
CA LEU A 182 20.66 -13.01 -11.08
C LEU A 182 22.11 -12.66 -10.69
N ASN A 183 23.03 -12.92 -11.59
CA ASN A 183 24.43 -12.50 -11.45
C ASN A 183 24.61 -11.18 -12.21
N LEU A 184 24.33 -10.06 -11.53
CA LEU A 184 24.31 -8.70 -12.06
C LEU A 184 25.64 -7.98 -11.83
#